data_6d4c1a641635e218986f784f4fd8d559
#
_entry.id   6d4c1a641635e218986f784f4fd8d559
#
_cell.length_a   1.000
_cell.length_b   1.000
_cell.length_c   1.000
_cell.angle_alpha   90.00
_cell.angle_beta   90.00
_cell.angle_gamma   90.00
#
_symmetry.space_group_name_H-M   'P 1'
#
loop_
_entity.id
_entity.type
_entity.pdbx_description
1 polymer ?
#
loop_
_entity_poly.entity_id
_entity_poly.type
_entity_poly.pdbx_seq_one_letter_code
_entity_poly.pdbx_strand_id
1 'polypeptide(L)'
;MKKILLVLFAVLLLITSGCGQNTDIPKANSAAAYVVTDDKGRHIKIAGKPVRIVSATYGTDEILAEIVTLDRVKAFSKWAGDPEITFITKEQADRVGNKVGENTEAIVALNPDLVFVSTATPDSLVKNLEDMKIPVYVAGSPKTIEA
;
A
#
# COMPACT_ATOMS: atom_id res chain seq x y z
N MET A 1 3.43 67.21 6.55
CA MET A 1 2.48 66.21 6.06
C MET A 1 3.12 65.21 5.04
N LYS A 2 3.83 65.67 3.99
CA LYS A 2 4.48 64.76 3.01
C LYS A 2 5.53 63.82 3.61
N LYS A 3 6.32 64.26 4.61
CA LYS A 3 7.36 63.42 5.25
C LYS A 3 6.76 62.29 6.13
N ILE A 4 5.63 62.56 6.78
CA ILE A 4 4.93 61.55 7.60
C ILE A 4 4.28 60.47 6.71
N LEU A 5 3.76 60.85 5.55
CA LEU A 5 3.19 59.95 4.58
C LEU A 5 4.23 58.97 3.98
N LEU A 6 5.48 59.48 3.75
CA LEU A 6 6.60 58.69 3.24
C LEU A 6 7.08 57.66 4.26
N VAL A 7 7.12 58.03 5.56
CA VAL A 7 7.49 57.07 6.63
C VAL A 7 6.43 56.01 6.84
N LEU A 8 5.15 56.37 6.75
CA LEU A 8 4.04 55.40 6.82
C LEU A 8 4.08 54.39 5.64
N PHE A 9 4.45 54.87 4.44
CA PHE A 9 4.57 53.98 3.26
C PHE A 9 5.79 53.06 3.37
N ALA A 10 6.91 53.53 3.95
CA ALA A 10 8.10 52.69 4.18
C ALA A 10 7.88 51.61 5.25
N VAL A 11 7.07 51.89 6.28
CA VAL A 11 6.72 50.89 7.32
C VAL A 11 5.75 49.84 6.81
N LEU A 12 4.86 50.18 5.86
CA LEU A 12 3.90 49.24 5.28
C LEU A 12 4.59 48.20 4.35
N LEU A 13 5.76 48.54 3.76
CA LEU A 13 6.54 47.63 2.91
C LEU A 13 7.36 46.58 3.67
N LEU A 14 7.50 46.71 4.99
CA LEU A 14 8.26 45.77 5.83
C LEU A 14 7.43 44.61 6.40
N ILE A 15 6.11 44.59 6.16
CA ILE A 15 5.21 43.57 6.73
C ILE A 15 4.92 42.43 5.73
N THR A 16 5.46 42.47 4.51
CA THR A 16 5.26 41.45 3.50
C THR A 16 6.33 40.33 3.48
N SER A 17 7.14 40.24 4.54
CA SER A 17 7.95 39.02 4.74
C SER A 17 7.01 37.90 5.22
N GLY A 18 6.15 37.46 4.33
CA GLY A 18 5.33 36.29 4.53
C GLY A 18 6.22 35.08 4.76
N CYS A 19 6.19 34.54 5.98
CA CYS A 19 6.68 33.20 6.27
C CYS A 19 6.09 32.24 5.26
N GLY A 20 6.92 31.77 4.34
CA GLY A 20 6.65 30.54 3.62
C GLY A 20 6.54 29.45 4.68
N GLN A 21 5.31 29.09 5.06
CA GLN A 21 5.07 27.82 5.73
C GLN A 21 5.50 26.74 4.76
N ASN A 22 6.69 26.19 4.97
CA ASN A 22 6.98 24.85 4.53
C ASN A 22 5.94 23.98 5.21
N THR A 23 4.82 23.74 4.53
CA THR A 23 4.03 22.56 4.80
C THR A 23 4.95 21.40 4.43
N ASP A 24 5.61 20.83 5.43
CA ASP A 24 6.19 19.50 5.33
C ASP A 24 5.04 18.56 5.00
N ILE A 25 4.74 18.43 3.70
CA ILE A 25 4.01 17.30 3.17
C ILE A 25 4.84 16.10 3.62
N PRO A 26 4.27 15.16 4.40
CA PRO A 26 5.01 13.98 4.80
C PRO A 26 5.61 13.40 3.53
N LYS A 27 6.96 13.40 3.44
CA LYS A 27 7.67 12.79 2.31
C LYS A 27 7.10 11.40 2.17
N ALA A 28 6.26 11.19 1.15
CA ALA A 28 5.89 9.86 0.71
C ALA A 28 7.22 9.10 0.61
N ASN A 29 7.28 7.98 1.31
CA ASN A 29 8.43 7.13 1.52
C ASN A 29 9.21 7.00 0.20
N SER A 30 10.27 7.79 0.02
CA SER A 30 11.01 7.90 -1.24
C SER A 30 12.02 6.76 -1.39
N ALA A 31 11.60 5.53 -1.07
CA ALA A 31 12.33 4.37 -1.54
C ALA A 31 12.25 4.39 -3.07
N ALA A 32 13.40 4.23 -3.73
CA ALA A 32 13.45 4.19 -5.20
C ALA A 32 12.51 3.08 -5.72
N ALA A 33 11.87 3.34 -6.86
CA ALA A 33 11.08 2.32 -7.53
C ALA A 33 11.99 1.13 -7.93
N TYR A 34 11.49 -0.08 -7.78
CA TYR A 34 12.19 -1.31 -8.13
C TYR A 34 11.26 -2.28 -8.87
N VAL A 35 11.84 -3.31 -9.47
CA VAL A 35 11.11 -4.35 -10.18
C VAL A 35 11.32 -5.66 -9.45
N VAL A 36 10.25 -6.41 -9.24
CA VAL A 36 10.28 -7.79 -8.75
C VAL A 36 9.75 -8.73 -9.83
N THR A 37 10.18 -9.98 -9.81
CA THR A 37 9.63 -11.02 -10.67
C THR A 37 8.76 -11.93 -9.80
N ASP A 38 7.52 -12.16 -10.20
CA ASP A 38 6.62 -13.06 -9.51
C ASP A 38 6.79 -14.53 -9.94
N ASP A 39 6.03 -15.43 -9.31
CA ASP A 39 6.15 -16.87 -9.58
C ASP A 39 5.55 -17.33 -10.93
N LYS A 40 4.88 -16.41 -11.66
CA LYS A 40 4.52 -16.57 -13.08
C LYS A 40 5.59 -15.99 -14.04
N GLY A 41 6.71 -15.48 -13.53
CA GLY A 41 7.78 -14.87 -14.32
C GLY A 41 7.46 -13.46 -14.82
N ARG A 42 6.43 -12.79 -14.26
CA ARG A 42 6.04 -11.42 -14.64
C ARG A 42 6.88 -10.38 -13.88
N HIS A 43 7.24 -9.31 -14.56
CA HIS A 43 7.98 -8.20 -13.98
C HIS A 43 7.00 -7.14 -13.44
N ILE A 44 7.01 -6.92 -12.13
CA ILE A 44 6.09 -6.01 -11.45
C ILE A 44 6.89 -4.83 -10.92
N LYS A 45 6.52 -3.63 -11.35
CA LYS A 45 7.13 -2.38 -10.88
C LYS A 45 6.47 -1.94 -9.59
N ILE A 46 7.24 -1.83 -8.53
CA ILE A 46 6.83 -1.32 -7.22
C ILE A 46 7.36 0.11 -7.07
N ALA A 47 6.48 1.06 -6.79
CA ALA A 47 6.81 2.49 -6.78
C ALA A 47 7.60 2.94 -5.54
N GLY A 48 7.91 2.02 -4.62
CA GLY A 48 8.63 2.28 -3.38
C GLY A 48 8.28 1.22 -2.33
N LYS A 49 8.50 1.50 -1.05
CA LYS A 49 8.12 0.57 0.01
C LYS A 49 6.59 0.50 0.12
N PRO A 50 5.93 -0.66 -0.14
CA PRO A 50 4.49 -0.77 -0.02
C PRO A 50 4.02 -0.54 1.42
N VAL A 51 2.96 0.25 1.59
CA VAL A 51 2.35 0.60 2.88
C VAL A 51 0.84 0.37 2.92
N ARG A 52 0.26 -0.07 1.81
CA ARG A 52 -1.15 -0.46 1.68
C ARG A 52 -1.23 -1.81 0.98
N ILE A 53 -0.78 -2.84 1.68
CA ILE A 53 -0.69 -4.21 1.15
C ILE A 53 -2.03 -4.90 1.34
N VAL A 54 -2.51 -5.55 0.30
CA VAL A 54 -3.67 -6.44 0.36
C VAL A 54 -3.22 -7.86 0.03
N SER A 55 -3.58 -8.81 0.87
CA SER A 55 -3.36 -10.23 0.65
C SER A 55 -4.70 -10.94 0.45
N ALA A 56 -4.87 -11.60 -0.68
CA ALA A 56 -6.09 -12.31 -1.03
C ALA A 56 -5.95 -13.85 -0.95
N THR A 57 -4.86 -14.33 -0.33
CA THR A 57 -4.61 -15.76 -0.13
C THR A 57 -4.04 -16.03 1.27
N TYR A 58 -4.50 -17.11 1.91
CA TYR A 58 -4.08 -17.45 3.28
C TYR A 58 -2.56 -17.69 3.39
N GLY A 59 -1.92 -18.30 2.38
CA GLY A 59 -0.47 -18.52 2.43
C GLY A 59 0.34 -17.23 2.45
N THR A 60 -0.08 -16.20 1.70
CA THR A 60 0.58 -14.89 1.77
C THR A 60 0.19 -14.09 3.01
N ASP A 61 -1.00 -14.32 3.58
CA ASP A 61 -1.39 -13.72 4.87
C ASP A 61 -0.38 -14.11 5.96
N GLU A 62 -0.07 -15.40 6.07
CA GLU A 62 0.85 -15.96 7.06
C GLU A 62 2.26 -15.40 6.91
N ILE A 63 2.78 -15.38 5.68
CA ILE A 63 4.10 -14.81 5.40
C ILE A 63 4.15 -13.32 5.76
N LEU A 64 3.14 -12.56 5.32
CA LEU A 64 3.10 -11.12 5.57
C LEU A 64 2.97 -10.78 7.06
N ALA A 65 2.23 -11.58 7.81
CA ALA A 65 2.09 -11.36 9.26
C ALA A 65 3.41 -11.47 10.01
N GLU A 66 4.37 -12.24 9.48
CA GLU A 66 5.69 -12.44 10.09
C GLU A 66 6.74 -11.42 9.61
N ILE A 67 6.65 -10.96 8.35
CA ILE A 67 7.73 -10.16 7.75
C ILE A 67 7.42 -8.66 7.63
N VAL A 68 6.16 -8.24 7.81
CA VAL A 68 5.79 -6.83 7.77
C VAL A 68 4.99 -6.44 9.01
N THR A 69 5.04 -5.15 9.36
CA THR A 69 4.16 -4.64 10.42
C THR A 69 2.71 -4.58 9.94
N LEU A 70 1.76 -5.04 10.77
CA LEU A 70 0.36 -5.20 10.38
C LEU A 70 -0.35 -3.89 9.99
N ASP A 71 0.17 -2.73 10.42
CA ASP A 71 -0.33 -1.40 10.00
C ASP A 71 -0.16 -1.15 8.48
N ARG A 72 0.78 -1.86 7.84
CA ARG A 72 0.97 -1.84 6.39
C ARG A 72 0.01 -2.77 5.64
N VAL A 73 -0.60 -3.74 6.30
CA VAL A 73 -1.58 -4.66 5.72
C VAL A 73 -2.97 -4.03 5.82
N LYS A 74 -3.65 -3.84 4.69
CA LYS A 74 -4.99 -3.24 4.63
C LYS A 74 -6.12 -4.26 4.58
N ALA A 75 -5.82 -5.47 4.12
CA ALA A 75 -6.71 -6.62 4.24
C ALA A 75 -5.92 -7.91 4.18
N PHE A 76 -6.42 -8.91 4.87
CA PHE A 76 -6.09 -10.31 4.70
C PHE A 76 -7.13 -11.03 3.83
N SER A 77 -6.86 -12.26 3.47
CA SER A 77 -7.84 -13.11 2.80
C SER A 77 -9.07 -13.35 3.69
N LYS A 78 -10.16 -13.76 3.07
CA LYS A 78 -11.41 -14.10 3.79
C LYS A 78 -11.22 -15.19 4.87
N TRP A 79 -10.16 -15.98 4.79
CA TRP A 79 -9.85 -17.07 5.68
C TRP A 79 -9.11 -16.67 6.95
N ALA A 80 -8.55 -15.45 7.02
CA ALA A 80 -7.77 -15.00 8.17
C ALA A 80 -8.57 -15.09 9.47
N GLY A 81 -7.95 -15.67 10.50
CA GLY A 81 -8.56 -15.90 11.80
C GLY A 81 -9.43 -17.15 11.89
N ASP A 82 -9.45 -17.99 10.86
CA ASP A 82 -10.06 -19.33 10.90
C ASP A 82 -8.98 -20.37 11.27
N PRO A 83 -8.98 -20.92 12.49
CA PRO A 83 -7.91 -21.80 12.97
C PRO A 83 -7.87 -23.17 12.27
N GLU A 84 -8.90 -23.54 11.48
CA GLU A 84 -8.92 -24.76 10.69
C GLU A 84 -8.22 -24.60 9.34
N ILE A 85 -7.97 -23.35 8.91
CA ILE A 85 -7.45 -23.02 7.57
C ILE A 85 -6.11 -22.32 7.61
N THR A 86 -5.89 -21.43 8.60
CA THR A 86 -4.72 -20.53 8.62
C THR A 86 -4.15 -20.36 10.01
N PHE A 87 -2.86 -20.07 10.08
CA PHE A 87 -2.18 -19.68 11.32
C PHE A 87 -2.39 -18.21 11.71
N ILE A 88 -3.05 -17.40 10.88
CA ILE A 88 -3.44 -16.05 11.27
C ILE A 88 -4.43 -16.13 12.43
N THR A 89 -4.03 -15.57 13.57
CA THR A 89 -4.89 -15.55 14.75
C THR A 89 -6.07 -14.60 14.56
N LYS A 90 -7.14 -14.82 15.32
CA LYS A 90 -8.27 -13.90 15.34
C LYS A 90 -7.84 -12.48 15.73
N GLU A 91 -6.90 -12.34 16.65
CA GLU A 91 -6.35 -11.03 17.08
C GLU A 91 -5.65 -10.32 15.93
N GLN A 92 -4.79 -11.01 15.17
CA GLN A 92 -4.13 -10.45 13.99
C GLN A 92 -5.14 -10.03 12.92
N ALA A 93 -6.14 -10.87 12.65
CA ALA A 93 -7.20 -10.58 11.70
C ALA A 93 -8.04 -9.36 12.13
N ASP A 94 -8.41 -9.27 13.40
CA ASP A 94 -9.16 -8.14 13.96
C ASP A 94 -8.34 -6.84 13.94
N ARG A 95 -7.02 -6.92 14.14
CA ARG A 95 -6.12 -5.76 14.08
C ARG A 95 -6.02 -5.18 12.67
N VAL A 96 -6.01 -6.01 11.63
CA VAL A 96 -6.05 -5.56 10.23
C VAL A 96 -7.45 -5.07 9.86
N GLY A 97 -8.48 -5.73 10.35
CA GLY A 97 -9.88 -5.31 10.31
C GLY A 97 -10.62 -5.61 9.01
N ASN A 98 -9.94 -5.65 7.85
CA ASN A 98 -10.57 -5.96 6.58
C ASN A 98 -10.20 -7.35 6.09
N LYS A 99 -11.14 -8.00 5.41
CA LYS A 99 -10.94 -9.26 4.72
C LYS A 99 -11.44 -9.16 3.28
N VAL A 100 -10.70 -9.76 2.35
CA VAL A 100 -11.04 -9.78 0.93
C VAL A 100 -11.09 -11.20 0.39
N GLY A 101 -11.93 -11.39 -0.61
CA GLY A 101 -11.93 -12.57 -1.49
C GLY A 101 -11.50 -12.17 -2.90
N GLU A 102 -12.01 -12.90 -3.88
CA GLU A 102 -11.74 -12.67 -5.31
C GLU A 102 -12.70 -11.62 -5.91
N ASN A 103 -12.88 -10.49 -5.20
CA ASN A 103 -13.72 -9.38 -5.64
C ASN A 103 -12.85 -8.15 -5.92
N THR A 104 -12.77 -7.76 -7.20
CA THR A 104 -11.95 -6.63 -7.65
C THR A 104 -12.33 -5.32 -6.96
N GLU A 105 -13.63 -5.03 -6.86
CA GLU A 105 -14.13 -3.77 -6.30
C GLU A 105 -13.77 -3.63 -4.82
N ALA A 106 -13.90 -4.72 -4.06
CA ALA A 106 -13.54 -4.75 -2.65
C ALA A 106 -12.03 -4.50 -2.43
N ILE A 107 -11.20 -5.06 -3.30
CA ILE A 107 -9.74 -4.85 -3.27
C ILE A 107 -9.41 -3.39 -3.63
N VAL A 108 -9.96 -2.88 -4.73
CA VAL A 108 -9.72 -1.51 -5.21
C VAL A 108 -10.15 -0.45 -4.21
N ALA A 109 -11.27 -0.67 -3.50
CA ALA A 109 -11.78 0.24 -2.48
C ALA A 109 -10.78 0.48 -1.33
N LEU A 110 -9.82 -0.42 -1.10
CA LEU A 110 -8.77 -0.29 -0.10
C LEU A 110 -7.57 0.54 -0.60
N ASN A 111 -7.60 0.97 -1.87
CA ASN A 111 -6.55 1.75 -2.52
C ASN A 111 -5.13 1.14 -2.30
N PRO A 112 -4.92 -0.14 -2.65
CA PRO A 112 -3.66 -0.83 -2.38
C PRO A 112 -2.53 -0.31 -3.25
N ASP A 113 -1.30 -0.40 -2.74
CA ASP A 113 -0.07 -0.16 -3.49
C ASP A 113 0.68 -1.47 -3.82
N LEU A 114 0.19 -2.60 -3.31
CA LEU A 114 0.60 -3.95 -3.69
C LEU A 114 -0.50 -4.95 -3.30
N VAL A 115 -0.83 -5.86 -4.22
CA VAL A 115 -1.78 -6.95 -3.97
C VAL A 115 -1.07 -8.27 -4.16
N PHE A 116 -1.24 -9.20 -3.21
CA PHE A 116 -0.81 -10.58 -3.33
C PHE A 116 -2.01 -11.47 -3.64
N VAL A 117 -1.85 -12.33 -4.65
CA VAL A 117 -2.80 -13.36 -5.04
C VAL A 117 -2.06 -14.68 -5.24
N SER A 118 -2.79 -15.79 -5.41
CA SER A 118 -2.17 -17.09 -5.72
C SER A 118 -2.22 -17.41 -7.21
N THR A 119 -1.49 -18.44 -7.62
CA THR A 119 -1.58 -18.99 -8.98
C THR A 119 -2.95 -19.59 -9.30
N ALA A 120 -3.80 -19.88 -8.30
CA ALA A 120 -5.17 -20.35 -8.47
C ALA A 120 -6.18 -19.21 -8.66
N THR A 121 -5.76 -17.95 -8.43
CA THR A 121 -6.62 -16.78 -8.63
C THR A 121 -6.97 -16.61 -10.12
N PRO A 122 -8.23 -16.32 -10.47
CA PRO A 122 -8.63 -16.11 -11.85
C PRO A 122 -7.81 -15.00 -12.53
N ASP A 123 -7.31 -15.28 -13.73
CA ASP A 123 -6.52 -14.32 -14.52
C ASP A 123 -7.30 -13.01 -14.80
N SER A 124 -8.63 -13.08 -14.87
CA SER A 124 -9.49 -11.89 -15.03
C SER A 124 -9.39 -10.93 -13.86
N LEU A 125 -9.30 -11.43 -12.61
CA LEU A 125 -9.11 -10.57 -11.44
C LEU A 125 -7.74 -9.88 -11.48
N VAL A 126 -6.70 -10.64 -11.78
CA VAL A 126 -5.33 -10.11 -11.93
C VAL A 126 -5.31 -9.01 -12.97
N LYS A 127 -5.86 -9.30 -14.16
CA LYS A 127 -5.91 -8.34 -15.27
C LYS A 127 -6.69 -7.07 -14.90
N ASN A 128 -7.84 -7.20 -14.25
CA ASN A 128 -8.66 -6.05 -13.84
C ASN A 128 -7.88 -5.12 -12.88
N LEU A 129 -7.14 -5.68 -11.93
CA LEU A 129 -6.31 -4.88 -11.03
C LEU A 129 -5.14 -4.20 -11.76
N GLU A 130 -4.47 -4.91 -12.69
CA GLU A 130 -3.39 -4.36 -13.51
C GLU A 130 -3.86 -3.24 -14.45
N ASP A 131 -5.05 -3.37 -15.05
CA ASP A 131 -5.67 -2.33 -15.88
C ASP A 131 -5.90 -1.04 -15.06
N MET A 132 -6.15 -1.16 -13.75
CA MET A 132 -6.25 -0.06 -12.79
C MET A 132 -4.89 0.41 -12.25
N LYS A 133 -3.77 -0.09 -12.81
CA LYS A 133 -2.39 0.25 -12.41
C LYS A 133 -2.04 -0.14 -10.97
N ILE A 134 -2.71 -1.15 -10.43
CA ILE A 134 -2.40 -1.72 -9.13
C ILE A 134 -1.37 -2.84 -9.33
N PRO A 135 -0.20 -2.79 -8.68
CA PRO A 135 0.77 -3.86 -8.73
C PRO A 135 0.21 -5.15 -8.12
N VAL A 136 0.27 -6.25 -8.86
CA VAL A 136 -0.21 -7.57 -8.41
C VAL A 136 0.92 -8.58 -8.48
N TYR A 137 1.28 -9.16 -7.33
CA TYR A 137 2.22 -10.27 -7.23
C TYR A 137 1.45 -11.59 -7.16
N VAL A 138 1.70 -12.49 -8.09
CA VAL A 138 1.13 -13.84 -8.06
C VAL A 138 2.10 -14.77 -7.36
N ALA A 139 1.71 -15.21 -6.16
CA ALA A 139 2.48 -16.16 -5.37
C ALA A 139 2.17 -17.59 -5.80
N GLY A 140 3.20 -18.35 -6.11
CA GLY A 140 3.14 -19.78 -6.37
C GLY A 140 3.14 -20.59 -5.08
N SER A 141 2.77 -21.84 -5.18
CA SER A 141 3.01 -22.82 -4.12
C SER A 141 4.29 -23.58 -4.45
N PRO A 142 5.27 -23.65 -3.53
CA PRO A 142 6.46 -24.47 -3.75
C PRO A 142 6.07 -25.95 -3.95
N LYS A 143 6.70 -26.59 -4.91
CA LYS A 143 6.42 -28.00 -5.24
C LYS A 143 7.38 -28.97 -4.57
N THR A 144 8.52 -28.46 -4.11
CA THR A 144 9.56 -29.20 -3.40
C THR A 144 10.09 -28.37 -2.24
N ILE A 145 10.85 -28.98 -1.35
CA ILE A 145 11.50 -28.29 -0.21
C ILE A 145 12.63 -27.38 -0.69
N GLU A 146 13.20 -27.63 -1.87
CA GLU A 146 14.27 -26.84 -2.50
C GLU A 146 13.74 -25.71 -3.39
N ALA A 147 12.45 -25.57 -3.56
CA ALA A 147 11.82 -24.62 -4.48
C ALA A 147 11.43 -23.31 -3.79
#